data_56ff20341e046e5ed16be3925f3a6c8f
#
_entry.id   56ff20341e046e5ed16be3925f3a6c8f
#
_cell.length_a   1.000
_cell.length_b   1.000
_cell.length_c   1.000
_cell.angle_alpha   90.00
_cell.angle_beta   90.00
_cell.angle_gamma   90.00
#
_symmetry.space_group_name_H-M   'P 1'
#
loop_
_entity.id
_entity.type
_entity.pdbx_description
1 polymer ?
#
loop_
_entity_poly.entity_id
_entity_poly.type
_entity_poly.pdbx_seq_one_letter_code
_entity_poly.pdbx_strand_id
1 'polypeptide(L)'
;MSENETAKIRVAMVDDHEMFRAGVIATLRDSFDIVGQAADVPGSVAMIAQTKPQVVLLDVHVPGGEGGGGAEILAKSRPYSPTTVFLALSVSDAPQDVGSVIRAGAQGYVTKTITGADLISSIKQVHEGYAVFSPKLAGFVLSTFQGV
;
A
#
# COMPACT_ATOMS: atom_id res chain seq x y z
N MET A 1 -18.32 -2.29 -26.51
CA MET A 1 -17.73 -2.22 -25.16
C MET A 1 -16.24 -2.06 -25.27
N SER A 2 -15.68 -1.08 -24.62
CA SER A 2 -14.26 -0.90 -24.67
C SER A 2 -13.56 -1.82 -23.65
N GLU A 3 -12.35 -2.22 -23.95
CA GLU A 3 -11.57 -3.04 -23.04
C GLU A 3 -11.29 -2.32 -21.73
N ASN A 4 -11.20 -0.98 -21.76
CA ASN A 4 -10.96 -0.17 -20.57
C ASN A 4 -12.09 -0.26 -19.56
N GLU A 5 -13.31 -0.50 -20.03
CA GLU A 5 -14.46 -0.64 -19.15
C GLU A 5 -14.41 -1.91 -18.33
N THR A 6 -13.74 -2.93 -18.84
CA THR A 6 -13.62 -4.23 -18.16
C THR A 6 -12.29 -4.39 -17.43
N ALA A 7 -11.34 -3.51 -17.71
CA ALA A 7 -10.01 -3.61 -17.09
C ALA A 7 -10.08 -3.13 -15.66
N LYS A 8 -9.70 -4.02 -14.73
CA LYS A 8 -9.61 -3.69 -13.32
C LYS A 8 -8.20 -3.29 -12.96
N ILE A 9 -8.07 -2.41 -11.97
CA ILE A 9 -6.77 -2.05 -11.42
C ILE A 9 -6.15 -3.32 -10.81
N ARG A 10 -4.89 -3.56 -11.09
CA ARG A 10 -4.14 -4.71 -10.58
C ARG A 10 -3.56 -4.35 -9.23
N VAL A 11 -4.00 -5.05 -8.19
CA VAL A 11 -3.69 -4.76 -6.80
C VAL A 11 -3.01 -5.96 -6.16
N ALA A 12 -1.98 -5.72 -5.38
CA ALA A 12 -1.37 -6.72 -4.52
C ALA A 12 -1.43 -6.25 -3.07
N MET A 13 -1.31 -7.20 -2.14
CA MET A 13 -1.38 -6.89 -0.71
C MET A 13 -0.24 -7.54 0.05
N VAL A 14 0.36 -6.76 0.95
CA VAL A 14 1.41 -7.21 1.85
C VAL A 14 0.93 -7.01 3.28
N ASP A 15 0.81 -8.10 4.03
CA ASP A 15 0.39 -8.08 5.43
C ASP A 15 0.70 -9.45 6.04
N ASP A 16 1.32 -9.47 7.21
CA ASP A 16 1.64 -10.73 7.89
C ASP A 16 0.48 -11.31 8.69
N HIS A 17 -0.63 -10.59 8.81
CA HIS A 17 -1.86 -11.06 9.48
C HIS A 17 -2.74 -11.79 8.46
N GLU A 18 -2.64 -13.10 8.42
CA GLU A 18 -3.30 -13.91 7.39
C GLU A 18 -4.80 -13.68 7.32
N MET A 19 -5.50 -13.65 8.46
CA MET A 19 -6.95 -13.47 8.46
C MET A 19 -7.36 -12.08 7.99
N PHE A 20 -6.64 -11.05 8.40
CA PHE A 20 -6.91 -9.70 7.95
C PHE A 20 -6.68 -9.58 6.45
N ARG A 21 -5.56 -10.12 5.96
CA ARG A 21 -5.24 -10.11 4.52
C ARG A 21 -6.32 -10.82 3.71
N ALA A 22 -6.76 -11.99 4.16
CA ALA A 22 -7.81 -12.74 3.48
C ALA A 22 -9.13 -11.96 3.42
N GLY A 23 -9.50 -11.30 4.51
CA GLY A 23 -10.72 -10.50 4.57
C GLY A 23 -10.68 -9.28 3.64
N VAL A 24 -9.55 -8.60 3.59
CA VAL A 24 -9.37 -7.46 2.69
C VAL A 24 -9.43 -7.90 1.24
N ILE A 25 -8.73 -8.98 0.88
CA ILE A 25 -8.75 -9.51 -0.48
C ILE A 25 -10.17 -9.88 -0.89
N ALA A 26 -10.93 -10.56 0.00
CA ALA A 26 -12.33 -10.89 -0.28
C ALA A 26 -13.17 -9.65 -0.54
N THR A 27 -12.95 -8.58 0.23
CA THR A 27 -13.66 -7.30 0.05
C THR A 27 -13.31 -6.64 -1.28
N LEU A 28 -12.06 -6.73 -1.71
CA LEU A 28 -11.58 -6.01 -2.90
C LEU A 28 -11.77 -6.77 -4.21
N ARG A 29 -12.01 -8.06 -4.14
CA ARG A 29 -11.96 -8.95 -5.32
C ARG A 29 -12.93 -8.57 -6.42
N ASP A 30 -14.11 -8.05 -6.06
CA ASP A 30 -15.11 -7.65 -7.05
C ASP A 30 -14.74 -6.36 -7.78
N SER A 31 -13.95 -5.50 -7.15
CA SER A 31 -13.59 -4.19 -7.68
C SER A 31 -12.22 -4.15 -8.36
N PHE A 32 -11.33 -5.06 -8.00
CA PHE A 32 -9.94 -5.05 -8.45
C PHE A 32 -9.47 -6.45 -8.86
N ASP A 33 -8.43 -6.48 -9.68
CA ASP A 33 -7.74 -7.72 -10.04
C ASP A 33 -6.62 -7.94 -9.01
N ILE A 34 -6.80 -8.91 -8.12
CA ILE A 34 -5.81 -9.22 -7.08
C ILE A 34 -4.74 -10.12 -7.69
N VAL A 35 -3.56 -9.57 -7.91
CA VAL A 35 -2.48 -10.24 -8.64
C VAL A 35 -1.44 -10.91 -7.76
N GLY A 36 -1.44 -10.62 -6.46
CA GLY A 36 -0.49 -11.25 -5.55
C GLY A 36 -0.70 -10.85 -4.11
N GLN A 37 -0.08 -11.62 -3.22
CA GLN A 37 -0.06 -11.32 -1.80
C GLN A 37 1.22 -11.89 -1.19
N ALA A 38 1.65 -11.32 -0.09
CA ALA A 38 2.84 -11.75 0.62
C ALA A 38 2.75 -11.38 2.10
N ALA A 39 3.56 -12.03 2.93
CA ALA A 39 3.50 -11.90 4.38
C ALA A 39 4.84 -11.49 5.02
N ASP A 40 5.90 -11.39 4.25
CA ASP A 40 7.22 -11.01 4.75
C ASP A 40 7.98 -10.16 3.73
N VAL A 41 9.11 -9.60 4.14
CA VAL A 41 9.87 -8.69 3.28
C VAL A 41 10.38 -9.39 2.02
N PRO A 42 11.13 -10.51 2.09
CA PRO A 42 11.66 -11.09 0.85
C PRO A 42 10.56 -11.62 -0.07
N GLY A 43 9.51 -12.22 0.48
CA GLY A 43 8.37 -12.69 -0.33
C GLY A 43 7.65 -11.53 -1.02
N SER A 44 7.53 -10.40 -0.34
CA SER A 44 6.89 -9.21 -0.92
C SER A 44 7.70 -8.64 -2.08
N VAL A 45 9.00 -8.49 -1.91
CA VAL A 45 9.86 -7.96 -2.97
C VAL A 45 9.81 -8.87 -4.20
N ALA A 46 9.88 -10.19 -4.00
CA ALA A 46 9.81 -11.16 -5.10
C ALA A 46 8.44 -11.09 -5.80
N MET A 47 7.37 -11.04 -5.02
CA MET A 47 6.00 -10.97 -5.57
C MET A 47 5.80 -9.70 -6.39
N ILE A 48 6.24 -8.56 -5.90
CA ILE A 48 6.10 -7.27 -6.60
C ILE A 48 6.92 -7.27 -7.89
N ALA A 49 8.15 -7.78 -7.84
CA ALA A 49 9.00 -7.87 -9.03
C ALA A 49 8.37 -8.75 -10.11
N GLN A 50 7.72 -9.84 -9.71
CA GLN A 50 7.10 -10.78 -10.63
C GLN A 50 5.80 -10.27 -11.23
N THR A 51 4.92 -9.69 -10.40
CA THR A 51 3.57 -9.30 -10.82
C THR A 51 3.47 -7.87 -11.32
N LYS A 52 4.37 -6.99 -10.88
CA LYS A 52 4.37 -5.57 -11.21
C LYS A 52 2.99 -4.95 -11.06
N PRO A 53 2.43 -4.94 -9.82
CA PRO A 53 1.07 -4.45 -9.60
C PRO A 53 1.00 -2.95 -9.82
N GLN A 54 -0.20 -2.45 -10.10
CA GLN A 54 -0.43 -1.01 -10.22
C GLN A 54 -0.50 -0.35 -8.86
N VAL A 55 -1.14 -1.02 -7.88
CA VAL A 55 -1.22 -0.53 -6.49
C VAL A 55 -0.87 -1.68 -5.55
N VAL A 56 -0.05 -1.40 -4.55
CA VAL A 56 0.25 -2.32 -3.45
C VAL A 56 -0.31 -1.75 -2.16
N LEU A 57 -1.15 -2.53 -1.47
CA LEU A 57 -1.52 -2.25 -0.09
C LEU A 57 -0.40 -2.79 0.78
N LEU A 58 0.23 -1.92 1.55
CA LEU A 58 1.50 -2.23 2.21
C LEU A 58 1.39 -2.00 3.72
N ASP A 59 1.43 -3.09 4.50
CA ASP A 59 1.54 -2.97 5.95
C ASP A 59 2.91 -2.37 6.29
N VAL A 60 2.92 -1.53 7.31
CA VAL A 60 4.15 -0.86 7.75
C VAL A 60 5.07 -1.83 8.51
N HIS A 61 4.48 -2.71 9.32
CA HIS A 61 5.22 -3.66 10.14
C HIS A 61 5.14 -5.06 9.55
N VAL A 62 6.15 -5.44 8.79
CA VAL A 62 6.23 -6.74 8.11
C VAL A 62 7.55 -7.38 8.48
N PRO A 63 7.57 -8.67 8.87
CA PRO A 63 8.79 -9.33 9.31
C PRO A 63 9.72 -9.68 8.16
N GLY A 64 10.96 -9.95 8.52
CA GLY A 64 11.97 -10.42 7.57
C GLY A 64 12.86 -9.30 7.07
N GLY A 65 13.72 -9.64 6.13
CA GLY A 65 14.69 -8.69 5.59
C GLY A 65 15.62 -8.13 6.64
N GLU A 66 15.88 -6.85 6.56
CA GLU A 66 16.79 -6.15 7.48
C GLU A 66 16.03 -5.46 8.61
N GLY A 67 14.74 -5.74 8.75
CA GLY A 67 13.92 -5.17 9.82
C GLY A 67 13.24 -3.84 9.48
N GLY A 68 13.32 -3.40 8.24
CA GLY A 68 12.74 -2.11 7.81
C GLY A 68 11.26 -2.14 7.48
N GLY A 69 10.63 -3.32 7.49
CA GLY A 69 9.20 -3.43 7.27
C GLY A 69 8.74 -2.94 5.90
N GLY A 70 7.61 -2.23 5.91
CA GLY A 70 7.02 -1.71 4.67
C GLY A 70 7.92 -0.75 3.92
N ALA A 71 8.64 0.10 4.62
CA ALA A 71 9.58 1.03 3.99
C ALA A 71 10.70 0.30 3.24
N GLU A 72 11.20 -0.79 3.82
CA GLU A 72 12.21 -1.63 3.19
C GLU A 72 11.66 -2.30 1.93
N ILE A 73 10.44 -2.83 2.00
CA ILE A 73 9.78 -3.45 0.84
C ILE A 73 9.67 -2.44 -0.30
N LEU A 74 9.20 -1.24 0.01
CA LEU A 74 9.02 -0.19 -0.98
C LEU A 74 10.34 0.18 -1.65
N ALA A 75 11.38 0.42 -0.85
CA ALA A 75 12.69 0.80 -1.35
C ALA A 75 13.30 -0.28 -2.24
N LYS A 76 13.21 -1.55 -1.82
CA LYS A 76 13.78 -2.66 -2.58
C LYS A 76 12.98 -3.01 -3.82
N SER A 77 11.66 -2.72 -3.82
CA SER A 77 10.80 -3.04 -4.95
C SER A 77 10.83 -1.98 -6.06
N ARG A 78 11.15 -0.74 -5.71
CA ARG A 78 11.12 0.36 -6.66
C ARG A 78 11.93 0.12 -7.93
N PRO A 79 13.16 -0.42 -7.88
CA PRO A 79 13.92 -0.67 -9.11
C PRO A 79 13.28 -1.69 -10.05
N TYR A 80 12.52 -2.64 -9.50
CA TYR A 80 11.89 -3.71 -10.28
C TYR A 80 10.48 -3.37 -10.74
N SER A 81 9.84 -2.41 -10.09
CA SER A 81 8.46 -2.02 -10.40
C SER A 81 8.30 -0.52 -10.19
N PRO A 82 8.95 0.30 -11.05
CA PRO A 82 9.07 1.74 -10.81
C PRO A 82 7.74 2.50 -10.88
N THR A 83 6.72 1.95 -11.52
CA THR A 83 5.44 2.64 -11.65
C THR A 83 4.41 2.18 -10.62
N THR A 84 4.73 1.20 -9.79
CA THR A 84 3.82 0.74 -8.73
C THR A 84 3.60 1.84 -7.71
N VAL A 85 2.33 2.06 -7.34
CA VAL A 85 1.94 3.01 -6.30
C VAL A 85 1.69 2.24 -5.01
N PHE A 86 2.19 2.75 -3.90
CA PHE A 86 2.07 2.09 -2.60
C PHE A 86 1.14 2.88 -1.70
N LEU A 87 0.12 2.20 -1.17
CA LEU A 87 -0.80 2.75 -0.16
C LEU A 87 -0.55 2.00 1.14
N ALA A 88 0.00 2.69 2.13
CA ALA A 88 0.27 2.07 3.42
C ALA A 88 -1.04 1.82 4.19
N LEU A 89 -1.12 0.67 4.84
CA LEU A 89 -2.30 0.24 5.59
C LEU A 89 -1.82 -0.32 6.93
N SER A 90 -2.13 0.35 8.04
CA SER A 90 -1.53 -0.01 9.33
C SER A 90 -2.51 0.20 10.49
N VAL A 91 -2.28 -0.52 11.60
CA VAL A 91 -3.00 -0.28 12.85
C VAL A 91 -2.50 0.98 13.55
N SER A 92 -1.31 1.46 13.20
CA SER A 92 -0.63 2.56 13.86
C SER A 92 -0.75 3.85 13.05
N ASP A 93 -0.96 4.97 13.76
CA ASP A 93 -0.81 6.31 13.17
C ASP A 93 0.36 7.06 13.83
N ALA A 94 1.27 6.32 14.45
CA ALA A 94 2.44 6.90 15.11
C ALA A 94 3.30 7.67 14.10
N PRO A 95 3.80 8.87 14.45
CA PRO A 95 4.54 9.71 13.51
C PRO A 95 5.73 9.03 12.84
N GLN A 96 6.50 8.21 13.57
CA GLN A 96 7.64 7.54 12.97
C GLN A 96 7.24 6.50 11.94
N ASP A 97 6.11 5.82 12.14
CA ASP A 97 5.61 4.82 11.19
C ASP A 97 5.12 5.49 9.91
N VAL A 98 4.33 6.56 10.07
CA VAL A 98 3.84 7.35 8.94
C VAL A 98 5.03 7.93 8.17
N GLY A 99 5.97 8.56 8.88
CA GLY A 99 7.12 9.21 8.28
C GLY A 99 8.00 8.26 7.49
N SER A 100 8.24 7.05 8.01
CA SER A 100 9.15 6.12 7.37
C SER A 100 8.66 5.67 5.99
N VAL A 101 7.38 5.32 5.86
CA VAL A 101 6.85 4.86 4.58
C VAL A 101 6.62 6.01 3.60
N ILE A 102 6.26 7.20 4.09
CA ILE A 102 6.10 8.37 3.22
C ILE A 102 7.45 8.81 2.66
N ARG A 103 8.50 8.83 3.48
CA ARG A 103 9.84 9.14 3.00
C ARG A 103 10.35 8.10 1.99
N ALA A 104 9.94 6.84 2.15
CA ALA A 104 10.28 5.79 1.20
C ALA A 104 9.52 5.92 -0.12
N GLY A 105 8.41 6.69 -0.15
CA GLY A 105 7.68 6.96 -1.38
C GLY A 105 6.25 6.47 -1.42
N ALA A 106 5.64 6.13 -0.28
CA ALA A 106 4.22 5.74 -0.27
C ALA A 106 3.35 6.93 -0.67
N GLN A 107 2.33 6.68 -1.48
CA GLN A 107 1.43 7.70 -2.01
C GLN A 107 0.35 8.08 -1.00
N GLY A 108 0.09 7.24 -0.01
CA GLY A 108 -0.91 7.52 1.01
C GLY A 108 -0.74 6.60 2.21
N TYR A 109 -1.54 6.87 3.23
CA TYR A 109 -1.50 6.12 4.49
C TYR A 109 -2.90 6.10 5.09
N VAL A 110 -3.45 4.91 5.27
CA VAL A 110 -4.76 4.72 5.89
C VAL A 110 -4.62 3.70 7.03
N THR A 111 -5.55 3.77 8.00
CA THR A 111 -5.52 2.84 9.13
C THR A 111 -6.38 1.61 8.81
N LYS A 112 -6.10 0.51 9.50
CA LYS A 112 -6.83 -0.75 9.30
C LYS A 112 -8.27 -0.70 9.80
N THR A 113 -8.70 0.41 10.41
CA THR A 113 -10.09 0.64 10.77
C THR A 113 -10.94 1.18 9.60
N ILE A 114 -10.31 1.45 8.47
CA ILE A 114 -11.01 1.97 7.28
C ILE A 114 -12.10 0.99 6.83
N THR A 115 -13.21 1.53 6.33
CA THR A 115 -14.27 0.68 5.77
C THR A 115 -13.85 0.13 4.41
N GLY A 116 -14.49 -0.97 3.97
CA GLY A 116 -14.22 -1.51 2.65
C GLY A 116 -14.49 -0.50 1.54
N ALA A 117 -15.59 0.25 1.64
CA ALA A 117 -15.94 1.26 0.64
C ALA A 117 -14.88 2.37 0.56
N ASP A 118 -14.41 2.85 1.70
CA ASP A 118 -13.38 3.89 1.73
C ASP A 118 -12.03 3.37 1.24
N LEU A 119 -11.70 2.12 1.52
CA LEU A 119 -10.48 1.51 1.02
C LEU A 119 -10.51 1.40 -0.51
N ILE A 120 -11.64 0.95 -1.07
CA ILE A 120 -11.83 0.89 -2.52
C ILE A 120 -11.62 2.26 -3.14
N SER A 121 -12.26 3.30 -2.56
CA SER A 121 -12.10 4.66 -3.03
C SER A 121 -10.65 5.14 -2.95
N SER A 122 -9.98 4.83 -1.84
CA SER A 122 -8.57 5.22 -1.63
C SER A 122 -7.64 4.58 -2.65
N ILE A 123 -7.84 3.31 -2.98
CA ILE A 123 -7.05 2.62 -4.00
C ILE A 123 -7.21 3.30 -5.36
N LYS A 124 -8.44 3.63 -5.72
CA LYS A 124 -8.71 4.32 -6.99
C LYS A 124 -8.04 5.69 -7.04
N GLN A 125 -8.09 6.42 -5.93
CA GLN A 125 -7.50 7.75 -5.84
C GLN A 125 -5.97 7.72 -5.98
N VAL A 126 -5.28 6.82 -5.27
CA VAL A 126 -3.83 6.73 -5.38
C VAL A 126 -3.41 6.26 -6.78
N HIS A 127 -4.20 5.39 -7.39
CA HIS A 127 -3.96 4.95 -8.76
C HIS A 127 -4.03 6.12 -9.75
N GLU A 128 -4.91 7.08 -9.49
CA GLU A 128 -5.04 8.29 -10.31
C GLU A 128 -3.97 9.36 -10.01
N GLY A 129 -3.13 9.13 -9.01
CA GLY A 129 -2.04 10.05 -8.66
C GLY A 129 -2.32 10.94 -7.47
N TYR A 130 -3.47 10.82 -6.82
CA TYR A 130 -3.78 11.61 -5.64
C TYR A 130 -3.12 11.02 -4.40
N ALA A 131 -2.71 11.90 -3.48
CA ALA A 131 -2.27 11.49 -2.16
C ALA A 131 -3.51 11.25 -1.29
N VAL A 132 -3.47 10.18 -0.47
CA VAL A 132 -4.60 9.81 0.37
C VAL A 132 -4.16 9.73 1.83
N PHE A 133 -4.69 10.63 2.65
CA PHE A 133 -4.42 10.67 4.10
C PHE A 133 -5.70 11.10 4.81
N SER A 134 -5.87 10.65 6.08
CA SER A 134 -6.88 11.28 6.92
C SER A 134 -6.47 12.73 7.19
N PRO A 135 -7.42 13.62 7.55
CA PRO A 135 -7.04 15.01 7.86
C PRO A 135 -5.94 15.14 8.92
N LYS A 136 -5.98 14.30 9.95
CA LYS A 136 -4.97 14.28 11.00
C LYS A 136 -3.59 13.93 10.44
N LEU A 137 -3.53 12.90 9.61
CA LEU A 137 -2.27 12.43 9.03
C LEU A 137 -1.75 13.41 7.98
N ALA A 138 -2.64 14.05 7.22
CA ALA A 138 -2.25 15.06 6.24
C ALA A 138 -1.51 16.23 6.90
N GLY A 139 -2.00 16.70 8.04
CA GLY A 139 -1.33 17.76 8.80
C GLY A 139 0.05 17.35 9.26
N PHE A 140 0.19 16.12 9.76
CA PHE A 140 1.48 15.59 10.17
C PHE A 140 2.46 15.48 9.00
N VAL A 141 2.00 14.98 7.85
CA VAL A 141 2.85 14.85 6.66
C VAL A 141 3.36 16.21 6.20
N LEU A 142 2.49 17.23 6.16
CA LEU A 142 2.90 18.58 5.82
C LEU A 142 3.97 19.12 6.78
N SER A 143 3.79 18.92 8.08
CA SER A 143 4.78 19.32 9.09
C SER A 143 6.12 18.64 8.86
N THR A 144 6.13 17.37 8.49
CA THR A 144 7.35 16.61 8.25
C THR A 144 8.16 17.22 7.10
N PHE A 145 7.49 17.65 6.03
CA PHE A 145 8.17 18.24 4.89
C PHE A 145 8.58 19.69 5.13
N GLN A 146 7.84 20.40 5.97
CA GLN A 146 8.16 21.80 6.28
C GLN A 146 9.24 21.95 7.34
N GLY A 147 9.43 20.95 8.17
CA GLY A 147 10.35 21.00 9.30
C GLY A 147 11.81 20.74 8.97
N VAL A 148 12.16 20.79 7.73
CA VAL A 148 13.52 20.48 7.27
C VAL A 148 14.45 21.66 7.46
#